data_35e60c1c34dfc93b7adce230bd0f0b18
#
_entry.id   35e60c1c34dfc93b7adce230bd0f0b18
#
_cell.length_a   1.000
_cell.length_b   1.000
_cell.length_c   1.000
_cell.angle_alpha   90.00
_cell.angle_beta   90.00
_cell.angle_gamma   90.00
#
_symmetry.space_group_name_H-M   'P 1'
#
loop_
_entity.id
_entity.type
_entity.pdbx_description
1 polymer ?
#
loop_
_entity_poly.entity_id
_entity_poly.type
_entity_poly.pdbx_seq_one_letter_code
_entity_poly.pdbx_strand_id
1 'polypeptide(L)'
;MKICVPTMGEGGMQEAVCQHFGRAPTFTIVDLDIGVIKVLPNVSEHMGGTGLPTETIFAEGVQVMIVGGLGPKAVLAFNQAGVVVFVGAAGTVNDAVDDWRAKMLAQADLDNACKDHKH
;
A
#
# COMPACT_ATOMS: atom_id res chain seq x y z
N MET A 1 -12.98 4.73 -6.35
CA MET A 1 -11.94 4.77 -5.30
C MET A 1 -10.78 3.87 -5.69
N LYS A 2 -9.59 4.37 -5.62
CA LYS A 2 -8.39 3.61 -5.96
C LYS A 2 -7.66 3.17 -4.70
N ILE A 3 -7.35 1.88 -4.64
CA ILE A 3 -6.63 1.25 -3.55
C ILE A 3 -5.29 0.77 -4.08
N CYS A 4 -4.23 0.92 -3.30
CA CYS A 4 -2.91 0.39 -3.66
C CYS A 4 -2.46 -0.65 -2.64
N VAL A 5 -1.93 -1.76 -3.15
CA VAL A 5 -1.38 -2.84 -2.33
C VAL A 5 0.03 -3.14 -2.83
N PRO A 6 1.07 -3.10 -1.96
CA PRO A 6 2.41 -3.53 -2.36
C PRO A 6 2.39 -5.03 -2.65
N THR A 7 2.97 -5.44 -3.76
CA THR A 7 2.89 -6.82 -4.21
C THR A 7 4.24 -7.39 -4.61
N MET A 8 4.30 -8.72 -4.65
CA MET A 8 5.52 -9.45 -4.98
C MET A 8 5.75 -9.61 -6.47
N GLY A 9 4.77 -9.27 -7.29
CA GLY A 9 4.88 -9.41 -8.74
C GLY A 9 3.65 -8.87 -9.45
N GLU A 10 3.39 -9.37 -10.64
CA GLU A 10 2.40 -8.81 -11.55
C GLU A 10 1.13 -9.66 -11.69
N GLY A 11 0.86 -10.49 -10.71
CA GLY A 11 -0.30 -11.39 -10.73
C GLY A 11 -1.66 -10.74 -10.49
N GLY A 12 -1.71 -9.44 -10.27
CA GLY A 12 -2.97 -8.74 -10.03
C GLY A 12 -3.63 -9.16 -8.73
N MET A 13 -4.91 -9.46 -8.77
CA MET A 13 -5.66 -9.83 -7.55
C MET A 13 -5.17 -11.11 -6.89
N GLN A 14 -4.51 -11.97 -7.65
CA GLN A 14 -3.97 -13.23 -7.12
C GLN A 14 -2.54 -13.11 -6.63
N GLU A 15 -1.93 -11.94 -6.79
CA GLU A 15 -0.55 -11.74 -6.39
C GLU A 15 -0.43 -11.62 -4.87
N ALA A 16 0.68 -12.13 -4.33
CA ALA A 16 0.94 -12.06 -2.90
C ALA A 16 1.26 -10.62 -2.46
N VAL A 17 0.72 -10.24 -1.31
CA VAL A 17 1.04 -8.96 -0.68
C VAL A 17 2.50 -8.97 -0.22
N CYS A 18 3.23 -7.91 -0.55
CA CYS A 18 4.59 -7.75 -0.06
C CYS A 18 4.55 -7.09 1.32
N GLN A 19 5.19 -7.73 2.30
CA GLN A 19 5.16 -7.25 3.69
C GLN A 19 6.07 -6.04 3.93
N HIS A 20 6.99 -5.77 3.00
CA HIS A 20 7.93 -4.66 3.12
C HIS A 20 7.67 -3.64 2.03
N PHE A 21 6.92 -2.59 2.39
CA PHE A 21 6.50 -1.58 1.43
C PHE A 21 7.66 -1.05 0.56
N GLY A 22 8.75 -0.67 1.18
CA GLY A 22 9.88 -0.07 0.45
C GLY A 22 10.63 -1.03 -0.45
N ARG A 23 10.43 -2.33 -0.28
CA ARG A 23 11.09 -3.37 -1.06
C ARG A 23 10.15 -4.09 -2.01
N ALA A 24 8.92 -3.64 -2.09
CA ALA A 24 7.95 -4.30 -2.97
C ALA A 24 8.40 -4.17 -4.42
N PRO A 25 8.46 -5.28 -5.17
CA PRO A 25 8.79 -5.20 -6.59
C PRO A 25 7.75 -4.46 -7.41
N THR A 26 6.49 -4.52 -6.97
CA THR A 26 5.37 -3.93 -7.69
C THR A 26 4.38 -3.33 -6.72
N PHE A 27 3.53 -2.45 -7.25
CA PHE A 27 2.37 -1.93 -6.53
C PHE A 27 1.14 -2.20 -7.39
N THR A 28 0.18 -2.90 -6.82
CA THR A 28 -1.06 -3.22 -7.52
C THR A 28 -2.13 -2.22 -7.13
N ILE A 29 -2.65 -1.51 -8.12
CA ILE A 29 -3.68 -0.50 -7.91
C ILE A 29 -5.01 -1.06 -8.40
N VAL A 30 -6.01 -1.04 -7.54
CA VAL A 30 -7.35 -1.52 -7.85
C VAL A 30 -8.29 -0.34 -7.85
N ASP A 31 -8.94 -0.09 -8.98
CA ASP A 31 -9.99 0.92 -9.06
C ASP A 31 -11.32 0.22 -8.85
N LEU A 32 -11.90 0.43 -7.67
CA LEU A 32 -13.13 -0.24 -7.29
C LEU A 32 -14.36 0.25 -8.03
N ASP A 33 -14.31 1.47 -8.57
CA ASP A 33 -15.46 2.05 -9.26
C ASP A 33 -15.67 1.43 -10.63
N ILE A 34 -14.58 1.12 -11.32
CA ILE A 34 -14.64 0.59 -12.68
C ILE A 34 -14.06 -0.82 -12.81
N GLY A 35 -13.52 -1.38 -11.73
CA GLY A 35 -13.01 -2.74 -11.73
C GLY A 35 -11.72 -2.94 -12.49
N VAL A 36 -10.94 -1.88 -12.70
CA VAL A 36 -9.68 -1.96 -13.43
C VAL A 36 -8.54 -2.17 -12.45
N ILE A 37 -7.60 -3.04 -12.82
CA ILE A 37 -6.40 -3.33 -12.05
C ILE A 37 -5.20 -2.88 -12.85
N LYS A 38 -4.30 -2.12 -12.19
CA LYS A 38 -3.08 -1.63 -12.79
C LYS A 38 -1.91 -2.04 -11.92
N VAL A 39 -0.88 -2.62 -12.51
CA VAL A 39 0.33 -3.01 -11.78
C VAL A 39 1.45 -2.06 -12.18
N LEU A 40 2.06 -1.42 -11.18
CA LEU A 40 3.17 -0.50 -11.39
C LEU A 40 4.46 -1.13 -10.88
N PRO A 41 5.55 -1.05 -11.66
CA PRO A 41 6.85 -1.47 -11.14
C PRO A 41 7.35 -0.46 -10.12
N ASN A 42 8.05 -0.97 -9.10
CA ASN A 42 8.75 -0.09 -8.16
C ASN A 42 10.12 0.24 -8.74
N VAL A 43 10.24 1.42 -9.30
CA VAL A 43 11.49 1.83 -9.96
C VAL A 43 12.29 2.84 -9.14
N SER A 44 11.85 3.14 -7.93
CA SER A 44 12.51 4.16 -7.12
C SER A 44 13.98 3.85 -6.85
N GLU A 45 14.33 2.59 -6.66
CA GLU A 45 15.72 2.19 -6.45
C GLU A 45 16.56 2.38 -7.71
N HIS A 46 15.97 2.19 -8.88
CA HIS A 46 16.67 2.32 -10.15
C HIS A 46 16.92 3.76 -10.53
N MET A 47 16.20 4.67 -9.91
CA MET A 47 16.33 6.10 -10.19
C MET A 47 17.31 6.80 -9.27
N GLY A 48 18.20 6.04 -8.64
CA GLY A 48 19.23 6.62 -7.78
C GLY A 48 18.69 7.07 -6.43
N GLY A 49 17.54 6.60 -6.05
CA GLY A 49 16.98 6.90 -4.74
C GLY A 49 16.37 8.28 -4.59
N THR A 50 16.20 9.01 -5.68
CA THR A 50 15.61 10.34 -5.61
C THR A 50 14.10 10.32 -5.61
N GLY A 51 13.49 9.27 -6.18
CA GLY A 51 12.05 9.11 -6.17
C GLY A 51 11.63 8.15 -5.09
N LEU A 52 10.69 8.54 -4.26
CA LEU A 52 10.13 7.66 -3.25
C LEU A 52 8.95 6.89 -3.86
N PRO A 53 8.73 5.62 -3.44
CA PRO A 53 7.55 4.88 -3.93
C PRO A 53 6.25 5.65 -3.74
N THR A 54 6.17 6.45 -2.68
CA THR A 54 4.98 7.25 -2.37
C THR A 54 4.63 8.22 -3.49
N GLU A 55 5.63 8.81 -4.14
CA GLU A 55 5.38 9.79 -5.21
C GLU A 55 4.67 9.16 -6.42
N THR A 56 5.12 7.97 -6.80
CA THR A 56 4.50 7.23 -7.90
C THR A 56 3.06 6.89 -7.57
N ILE A 57 2.81 6.46 -6.34
CA ILE A 57 1.48 6.11 -5.88
C ILE A 57 0.56 7.34 -5.85
N PHE A 58 1.08 8.47 -5.36
CA PHE A 58 0.29 9.71 -5.34
C PHE A 58 -0.12 10.15 -6.75
N ALA A 59 0.78 9.98 -7.72
CA ALA A 59 0.50 10.36 -9.10
C ALA A 59 -0.67 9.57 -9.70
N GLU A 60 -0.95 8.37 -9.16
CA GLU A 60 -2.06 7.54 -9.65
C GLU A 60 -3.41 7.91 -9.03
N GLY A 61 -3.43 8.80 -8.07
CA GLY A 61 -4.68 9.21 -7.43
C GLY A 61 -5.21 8.21 -6.41
N VAL A 62 -4.30 7.44 -5.80
CA VAL A 62 -4.66 6.45 -4.78
C VAL A 62 -5.22 7.14 -3.54
N GLN A 63 -6.28 6.61 -3.00
CA GLN A 63 -6.94 7.15 -1.81
C GLN A 63 -6.75 6.27 -0.58
N VAL A 64 -6.46 4.98 -0.77
CA VAL A 64 -6.30 4.01 0.31
C VAL A 64 -5.08 3.13 0.04
N MET A 65 -4.23 2.96 1.05
CA MET A 65 -3.14 2.00 1.03
C MET A 65 -3.51 0.82 1.91
N ILE A 66 -3.32 -0.38 1.41
CA ILE A 66 -3.53 -1.62 2.19
C ILE A 66 -2.19 -2.33 2.23
N VAL A 67 -1.60 -2.42 3.42
CA VAL A 67 -0.22 -2.90 3.59
C VAL A 67 -0.14 -3.93 4.71
N GLY A 68 0.94 -4.71 4.73
CA GLY A 68 1.22 -5.59 5.85
C GLY A 68 1.67 -4.79 7.07
N GLY A 69 2.62 -3.89 6.84
CA GLY A 69 3.09 -2.96 7.85
C GLY A 69 3.75 -1.77 7.18
N LEU A 70 3.87 -0.68 7.91
CA LEU A 70 4.42 0.55 7.35
C LEU A 70 5.04 1.38 8.46
N GLY A 71 6.23 1.92 8.21
CA GLY A 71 6.91 2.75 9.18
C GLY A 71 6.25 4.10 9.39
N PRO A 72 6.54 4.77 10.53
CA PRO A 72 5.86 6.03 10.86
C PRO A 72 6.08 7.14 9.85
N LYS A 73 7.24 7.24 9.24
CA LYS A 73 7.50 8.27 8.24
C LYS A 73 6.62 8.12 7.01
N ALA A 74 6.44 6.88 6.55
CA ALA A 74 5.61 6.61 5.40
C ALA A 74 4.12 6.82 5.74
N VAL A 75 3.70 6.39 6.92
CA VAL A 75 2.33 6.66 7.38
C VAL A 75 2.06 8.15 7.38
N LEU A 76 2.98 8.95 7.92
CA LEU A 76 2.83 10.39 7.96
C LEU A 76 2.71 10.97 6.55
N ALA A 77 3.57 10.54 5.64
CA ALA A 77 3.56 11.03 4.26
C ALA A 77 2.21 10.76 3.58
N PHE A 78 1.70 9.54 3.74
CA PHE A 78 0.39 9.20 3.16
C PHE A 78 -0.74 10.00 3.79
N ASN A 79 -0.74 10.11 5.12
CA ASN A 79 -1.79 10.87 5.82
C ASN A 79 -1.77 12.35 5.42
N GLN A 80 -0.60 12.94 5.25
CA GLN A 80 -0.49 14.33 4.80
C GLN A 80 -1.01 14.53 3.39
N ALA A 81 -0.93 13.51 2.57
CA ALA A 81 -1.46 13.55 1.20
C ALA A 81 -2.95 13.18 1.12
N GLY A 82 -3.57 12.92 2.25
CA GLY A 82 -4.98 12.53 2.29
C GLY A 82 -5.24 11.08 2.00
N VAL A 83 -4.21 10.24 2.04
CA VAL A 83 -4.33 8.81 1.81
C VAL A 83 -4.47 8.09 3.14
N VAL A 84 -5.49 7.24 3.25
CA VAL A 84 -5.72 6.44 4.46
C VAL A 84 -4.94 5.13 4.33
N VAL A 85 -4.27 4.73 5.40
CA VAL A 85 -3.45 3.52 5.42
C VAL A 85 -4.07 2.48 6.35
N PHE A 86 -4.21 1.25 5.85
CA PHE A 86 -4.64 0.11 6.65
C PHE A 86 -3.51 -0.92 6.72
N VAL A 87 -3.28 -1.47 7.90
CA VAL A 87 -2.19 -2.42 8.15
C VAL A 87 -2.74 -3.79 8.55
N GLY A 88 -1.89 -4.79 8.46
CA GLY A 88 -2.25 -6.16 8.80
C GLY A 88 -2.63 -7.02 7.62
N ALA A 89 -2.45 -6.51 6.40
CA ALA A 89 -2.78 -7.27 5.19
C ALA A 89 -1.85 -8.45 5.02
N ALA A 90 -2.39 -9.56 4.56
CA ALA A 90 -1.63 -10.78 4.29
C ALA A 90 -2.32 -11.55 3.18
N GLY A 91 -1.65 -12.57 2.66
CA GLY A 91 -2.19 -13.38 1.58
C GLY A 91 -2.08 -12.70 0.24
N THR A 92 -3.14 -12.75 -0.55
CA THR A 92 -3.17 -12.14 -1.86
C THR A 92 -3.81 -10.75 -1.81
N VAL A 93 -3.70 -10.01 -2.92
CA VAL A 93 -4.39 -8.72 -3.06
C VAL A 93 -5.89 -8.90 -2.81
N ASN A 94 -6.46 -9.96 -3.37
CA ASN A 94 -7.89 -10.24 -3.18
C ASN A 94 -8.23 -10.43 -1.71
N ASP A 95 -7.41 -11.19 -0.98
CA ASP A 95 -7.59 -11.39 0.46
C ASP A 95 -7.52 -10.07 1.21
N ALA A 96 -6.55 -9.24 0.86
CA ALA A 96 -6.34 -7.95 1.51
C ALA A 96 -7.53 -7.01 1.29
N VAL A 97 -8.03 -6.95 0.07
CA VAL A 97 -9.19 -6.12 -0.27
C VAL A 97 -10.45 -6.61 0.46
N ASP A 98 -10.64 -7.94 0.51
CA ASP A 98 -11.78 -8.51 1.23
C ASP A 98 -11.72 -8.19 2.72
N ASP A 99 -10.55 -8.33 3.33
CA ASP A 99 -10.35 -8.02 4.74
C ASP A 99 -10.60 -6.55 5.01
N TRP A 100 -10.14 -5.68 4.12
CA TRP A 100 -10.39 -4.25 4.25
C TRP A 100 -11.89 -3.94 4.19
N ARG A 101 -12.60 -4.54 3.23
CA ARG A 101 -14.05 -4.34 3.11
C ARG A 101 -14.80 -4.86 4.33
N ALA A 102 -14.31 -5.93 4.94
CA ALA A 102 -14.90 -6.52 6.13
C ALA A 102 -14.51 -5.78 7.40
N LYS A 103 -13.71 -4.71 7.30
CA LYS A 103 -13.22 -3.92 8.42
C LYS A 103 -12.36 -4.71 9.38
N MET A 104 -11.61 -5.67 8.85
CA MET A 104 -10.72 -6.52 9.63
C MET A 104 -9.29 -5.99 9.71
N LEU A 105 -8.98 -4.96 8.96
CA LEU A 105 -7.65 -4.34 9.00
C LEU A 105 -7.69 -3.08 9.88
N ALA A 106 -6.59 -2.84 10.60
CA ALA A 106 -6.48 -1.67 11.45
C ALA A 106 -6.03 -0.45 10.62
N GLN A 107 -6.67 0.68 10.85
CA GLN A 107 -6.24 1.92 10.24
C GLN A 107 -4.97 2.39 10.94
N ALA A 108 -3.92 2.67 10.17
CA ALA A 108 -2.68 3.18 10.71
C ALA A 108 -2.68 4.69 10.69
N ASP A 109 -2.34 5.26 11.82
CA ASP A 109 -2.09 6.69 11.93
C ASP A 109 -0.76 6.86 12.66
N LEU A 110 -0.37 8.10 12.89
CA LEU A 110 0.90 8.36 13.54
C LEU A 110 0.97 7.73 14.93
N ASP A 111 -0.13 7.77 15.67
CA ASP A 111 -0.18 7.18 17.01
C ASP A 111 -0.01 5.67 16.97
N ASN A 112 -0.69 4.99 16.05
CA ASN A 112 -0.56 3.55 15.89
C ASN A 112 0.85 3.16 15.50
N ALA A 113 1.43 3.87 14.56
CA ALA A 113 2.79 3.59 14.11
C ALA A 113 3.79 3.79 15.25
N CYS A 114 3.62 4.83 16.05
CA CYS A 114 4.48 5.07 17.21
C CYS A 114 4.33 4.01 18.28
N LYS A 115 3.12 3.53 18.53
CA LYS A 115 2.88 2.47 19.50
C LYS A 115 3.52 1.17 19.06
N ASP A 116 3.36 0.81 17.80
CA ASP A 116 3.98 -0.39 17.26
C ASP A 116 5.49 -0.31 17.35
N HIS A 117 6.03 0.87 17.13
CA HIS A 117 7.46 1.09 17.16
C HIS A 117 8.06 0.89 18.54
N LYS A 118 7.30 1.05 19.59
CA LYS A 118 7.77 0.87 20.97
C LYS A 118 7.89 -0.59 21.38
N HIS A 119 7.33 -1.46 20.63
CA HIS A 119 7.34 -2.89 20.93
C HIS A 119 8.33 -3.62 20.06
#